data_7240bac0c5ad1a8c2340ad9bbc2076de
#
_entry.id   7240bac0c5ad1a8c2340ad9bbc2076de
#
_cell.length_a   1.000
_cell.length_b   1.000
_cell.length_c   1.000
_cell.angle_alpha   90.00
_cell.angle_beta   90.00
_cell.angle_gamma   90.00
#
_symmetry.space_group_name_H-M   'P 1'
#
loop_
_entity.id
_entity.type
_entity.pdbx_description
1 polymer ?
#
loop_
_entity_poly.entity_id
_entity_poly.type
_entity_poly.pdbx_seq_one_letter_code
_entity_poly.pdbx_strand_id
1 'polypeptide(L)'
;TFKKLSDGSYMVSASLKLDDLDDLLDVDLDSEDYDSLGGYIIELLDHLPSEGETAEDEHFLFKVVSVDKNRMETIHIIPKEQ
;
A
#
# COMPACT_ATOMS: atom_id res chain seq x y z
N THR A 1 3.95 -10.68 -2.41
CA THR A 1 2.77 -11.55 -2.40
C THR A 1 1.51 -10.74 -2.20
N PHE A 2 0.39 -11.30 -2.60
CA PHE A 2 -0.92 -10.65 -2.56
C PHE A 2 -1.92 -11.63 -1.96
N LYS A 3 -2.69 -11.15 -0.99
CA LYS A 3 -3.70 -11.98 -0.35
C LYS A 3 -4.96 -11.18 -0.09
N LYS A 4 -6.10 -11.68 -0.56
CA LYS A 4 -7.38 -11.05 -0.31
C LYS A 4 -7.97 -11.65 0.98
N LEU A 5 -8.37 -10.77 1.90
CA LEU A 5 -8.93 -11.20 3.17
C LEU A 5 -10.46 -11.31 3.06
N SER A 6 -11.05 -12.01 4.02
CA SER A 6 -12.49 -12.29 4.00
C SER A 6 -13.34 -11.03 4.18
N ASP A 7 -12.78 -9.97 4.74
CA ASP A 7 -13.51 -8.72 4.97
C ASP A 7 -13.43 -7.75 3.78
N GLY A 8 -12.82 -8.19 2.68
CA GLY A 8 -12.69 -7.35 1.49
C GLY A 8 -11.43 -6.52 1.44
N SER A 9 -10.58 -6.61 2.46
CA SER A 9 -9.29 -5.94 2.44
C SER A 9 -8.21 -6.87 1.89
N TYR A 10 -6.99 -6.34 1.79
CA TYR A 10 -5.88 -7.07 1.18
C TYR A 10 -4.62 -6.95 2.00
N MET A 11 -3.83 -8.02 2.00
CA MET A 11 -2.47 -7.99 2.55
C MET A 11 -1.50 -8.17 1.42
N VAL A 12 -0.60 -7.23 1.25
CA VAL A 12 0.34 -7.26 0.11
C VAL A 12 1.74 -6.91 0.57
N SER A 13 2.72 -7.32 -0.22
CA SER A 13 4.09 -6.90 -0.01
C SER A 13 4.26 -5.45 -0.47
N ALA A 14 4.99 -4.66 0.30
CA ALA A 14 5.29 -3.30 -0.07
C ALA A 14 6.15 -3.20 -1.32
N SER A 15 6.81 -4.29 -1.71
CA SER A 15 7.63 -4.33 -2.92
C SER A 15 6.82 -4.58 -4.18
N LEU A 16 5.53 -4.86 -4.06
CA LEU A 16 4.68 -5.09 -5.22
C LEU A 16 4.63 -3.84 -6.08
N LYS A 17 4.78 -4.01 -7.39
CA LYS A 17 4.77 -2.87 -8.30
C LYS A 17 3.37 -2.30 -8.44
N LEU A 18 3.30 -0.99 -8.61
CA LEU A 18 2.01 -0.31 -8.76
C LEU A 18 1.22 -0.81 -9.96
N ASP A 19 1.90 -1.09 -11.06
CA ASP A 19 1.22 -1.63 -12.26
C ASP A 19 0.54 -2.96 -11.96
N ASP A 20 1.23 -3.83 -11.22
CA ASP A 20 0.66 -5.12 -10.85
C ASP A 20 -0.52 -4.94 -9.88
N LEU A 21 -0.39 -4.01 -8.95
CA LEU A 21 -1.45 -3.74 -7.99
C LEU A 21 -2.68 -3.14 -8.69
N ASP A 22 -2.44 -2.26 -9.65
CA ASP A 22 -3.53 -1.66 -10.44
C ASP A 22 -4.36 -2.74 -11.13
N ASP A 23 -3.69 -3.74 -11.70
CA ASP A 23 -4.37 -4.85 -12.37
C ASP A 23 -5.18 -5.69 -11.37
N LEU A 24 -4.60 -5.95 -10.19
CA LEU A 24 -5.24 -6.78 -9.19
C LEU A 24 -6.45 -6.11 -8.55
N LEU A 25 -6.39 -4.80 -8.35
CA LEU A 25 -7.44 -4.05 -7.67
C LEU A 25 -8.35 -3.27 -8.61
N ASP A 26 -8.07 -3.31 -9.91
CA ASP A 26 -8.82 -2.56 -10.93
C ASP A 26 -8.83 -1.06 -10.61
N VAL A 27 -7.67 -0.52 -10.36
CA VAL A 27 -7.48 0.89 -10.01
C VAL A 27 -6.31 1.46 -10.80
N ASP A 28 -6.08 2.75 -10.65
CA ASP A 28 -4.98 3.45 -11.30
C ASP A 28 -4.25 4.28 -10.25
N LEU A 29 -3.36 3.64 -9.52
CA LEU A 29 -2.51 4.31 -8.55
C LEU A 29 -1.33 4.93 -9.29
N ASP A 30 -1.01 6.15 -8.96
CA ASP A 30 -0.01 6.91 -9.71
C ASP A 30 1.01 7.52 -8.77
N SER A 31 2.28 7.43 -9.16
CA SER A 31 3.37 8.06 -8.44
C SER A 31 4.42 8.54 -9.42
N GLU A 32 4.86 9.78 -9.26
CA GLU A 32 5.87 10.35 -10.15
C GLU A 32 7.26 9.80 -9.88
N ASP A 33 7.55 9.48 -8.63
CA ASP A 33 8.90 9.13 -8.20
C ASP A 33 9.09 7.65 -7.87
N TYR A 34 8.01 6.90 -7.76
CA TYR A 34 8.08 5.51 -7.29
C TYR A 34 7.25 4.60 -8.17
N ASP A 35 7.66 3.34 -8.26
CA ASP A 35 6.95 2.32 -9.03
C ASP A 35 6.41 1.19 -8.16
N SER A 36 6.60 1.26 -6.84
CA SER A 36 6.15 0.23 -5.92
C SER A 36 5.14 0.79 -4.92
N LEU A 37 4.38 -0.10 -4.29
CA LEU A 37 3.41 0.29 -3.26
C LEU A 37 4.08 1.01 -2.10
N GLY A 38 5.22 0.49 -1.62
CA GLY A 38 5.94 1.15 -0.53
C GLY A 38 6.34 2.57 -0.87
N GLY A 39 6.85 2.77 -2.09
CA GLY A 39 7.19 4.10 -2.55
C GLY A 39 5.99 5.02 -2.64
N TYR A 40 4.87 4.50 -3.13
CA TYR A 40 3.63 5.26 -3.20
C TYR A 40 3.18 5.74 -1.81
N ILE A 41 3.30 4.88 -0.80
CA ILE A 41 2.95 5.25 0.57
C ILE A 41 3.89 6.33 1.11
N ILE A 42 5.19 6.22 0.83
CA ILE A 42 6.15 7.26 1.21
C ILE A 42 5.77 8.60 0.58
N GLU A 43 5.36 8.58 -0.67
CA GLU A 43 4.92 9.80 -1.36
C GLU A 43 3.70 10.40 -0.68
N LEU A 44 2.73 9.60 -0.29
CA LEU A 44 1.54 10.07 0.41
C LEU A 44 1.88 10.70 1.76
N LEU A 45 2.83 10.13 2.48
CA LEU A 45 3.19 10.57 3.83
C LEU A 45 4.31 11.59 3.87
N ASP A 46 5.11 11.65 2.83
CA ASP A 46 6.29 12.50 2.72
C ASP A 46 7.38 12.14 3.74
N HIS A 47 7.36 10.89 4.18
CA HIS A 47 8.40 10.33 5.07
C HIS A 47 8.29 8.81 5.08
N LEU A 48 9.35 8.13 5.53
CA LEU A 48 9.34 6.68 5.70
C LEU A 48 8.52 6.33 6.94
N PRO A 49 7.42 5.59 6.80
CA PRO A 49 6.54 5.33 7.94
C PRO A 49 7.10 4.29 8.90
N SER A 50 6.60 4.35 10.11
CA SER A 50 6.87 3.35 11.15
C SER A 50 5.80 2.27 11.11
N GLU A 51 6.09 1.14 11.74
CA GLU A 51 5.13 0.06 11.89
C GLU A 51 3.87 0.57 12.59
N GLY A 52 2.72 0.26 12.01
CA GLY A 52 1.43 0.69 12.53
C GLY A 52 0.95 2.03 12.00
N GLU A 53 1.80 2.76 11.31
CA GLU A 53 1.41 4.05 10.73
C GLU A 53 0.47 3.83 9.55
N THR A 54 -0.43 4.79 9.32
CA THR A 54 -1.38 4.69 8.22
C THR A 54 -1.22 5.84 7.23
N ALA A 55 -1.57 5.56 5.99
CA ALA A 55 -1.66 6.57 4.93
C ALA A 55 -2.97 6.35 4.21
N GLU A 56 -3.46 7.36 3.52
CA GLU A 56 -4.70 7.17 2.76
C GLU A 56 -4.70 8.02 1.52
N ASP A 57 -5.43 7.53 0.50
CA ASP A 57 -5.69 8.31 -0.69
C ASP A 57 -7.22 8.35 -0.90
N GLU A 58 -7.65 8.67 -2.10
CA GLU A 58 -9.06 8.79 -2.44
C GLU A 58 -9.84 7.47 -2.27
N HIS A 59 -9.17 6.35 -2.51
CA HIS A 59 -9.84 5.06 -2.63
C HIS A 59 -9.49 4.06 -1.54
N PHE A 60 -8.36 4.22 -0.89
CA PHE A 60 -7.85 3.22 0.05
C PHE A 60 -7.25 3.83 1.31
N LEU A 61 -7.32 3.04 2.37
CA LEU A 61 -6.53 3.26 3.57
C LEU A 61 -5.42 2.21 3.58
N PHE A 62 -4.18 2.65 3.77
CA PHE A 62 -3.03 1.76 3.81
C PHE A 62 -2.47 1.75 5.22
N LYS A 63 -2.34 0.56 5.80
CA LYS A 63 -1.73 0.41 7.11
C LYS A 63 -0.40 -0.33 6.96
N VAL A 64 0.66 0.24 7.51
CA VAL A 64 1.98 -0.39 7.49
C VAL A 64 2.01 -1.44 8.59
N VAL A 65 1.89 -2.71 8.20
CA VAL A 65 1.80 -3.80 9.16
C VAL A 65 3.15 -4.15 9.74
N SER A 66 4.18 -4.21 8.90
CA SER A 66 5.51 -4.56 9.35
C SER A 66 6.58 -3.79 8.59
N VAL A 67 7.67 -3.52 9.28
CA VAL A 67 8.84 -2.82 8.75
C VAL A 67 10.09 -3.61 9.14
N ASP A 68 11.03 -3.73 8.24
CA ASP A 68 12.30 -4.41 8.49
C ASP A 68 13.44 -3.56 7.96
N LYS A 69 14.37 -3.17 8.84
CA LYS A 69 15.59 -2.43 8.48
C LYS A 69 15.30 -1.21 7.59
N ASN A 70 14.45 -0.32 8.06
CA ASN A 70 14.09 0.92 7.36
C ASN A 70 13.35 0.69 6.05
N ARG A 71 12.70 -0.46 5.93
CA ARG A 71 11.98 -0.84 4.72
C ARG A 71 10.63 -1.43 5.11
N MET A 72 9.57 -0.95 4.47
CA MET A 72 8.25 -1.52 4.66
C MET A 72 8.22 -2.93 4.08
N GLU A 73 7.59 -3.86 4.78
CA GLU A 73 7.44 -5.25 4.33
C GLU A 73 6.03 -5.55 3.89
N THR A 74 5.07 -5.38 4.79
CA THR A 74 3.69 -5.79 4.58
C THR A 74 2.77 -4.62 4.77
N ILE A 75 1.83 -4.48 3.83
CA ILE A 75 0.84 -3.40 3.84
C ILE A 75 -0.56 -4.01 3.86
N HIS A 76 -1.39 -3.50 4.73
CA HIS A 76 -2.81 -3.85 4.77
C HIS A 76 -3.59 -2.78 4.02
N ILE A 77 -4.18 -3.14 2.90
CA ILE A 77 -4.94 -2.22 2.07
C ILE A 77 -6.43 -2.41 2.37
N ILE A 78 -7.05 -1.34 2.79
CA ILE A 78 -8.46 -1.36 3.16
C ILE A 78 -9.21 -0.42 2.22
N PRO A 79 -10.09 -0.96 1.35
CA PRO A 79 -10.87 -0.10 0.47
C PRO A 79 -11.79 0.82 1.26
N LYS A 80 -11.88 2.07 0.87
CA LYS A 80 -12.79 3.02 1.49
C LYS A 80 -14.20 2.78 0.96
N GLU A 81 -15.15 2.90 1.83
CA GLU A 81 -16.55 2.81 1.43
C GLU A 81 -16.99 4.11 0.78
N GLN A 82 -17.87 3.98 -0.18
CA GLN A 82 -18.43 5.12 -0.88
C GLN A 82 -19.61 5.71 -0.11
#